data_6351d34fe94e8424f348d7b5c984d4f8
#
_entry.id   6351d34fe94e8424f348d7b5c984d4f8
#
_cell.length_a   1.000
_cell.length_b   1.000
_cell.length_c   1.000
_cell.angle_alpha   90.00
_cell.angle_beta   90.00
_cell.angle_gamma   90.00
#
_symmetry.space_group_name_H-M   'P 1'
#
loop_
_entity.id
_entity.type
_entity.pdbx_description
1 polymer ?
#
loop_
_entity_poly.entity_id
_entity_poly.type
_entity_poly.pdbx_seq_one_letter_code
_entity_poly.pdbx_strand_id
1 'polypeptide(L)'
;MSKRWISFDLDGTLMQNPFGAWVFPEIARVISGQLGREHDIVSEMVTEHERRMSQERYVEAYDWDDILVSRCDELSIEKKIDIESLVRKHSVMPKVNLLEDGILQMLEETKKRGFSLAVVTNGFRKFQAPVMEALGLLEYFDEIITPERAGTGKPDPVILQKLQGKVIAHVGDRLDHDIQLANRSHVTSILIERKLPEELLMFQPQMRANDHRMRLFCLEKWRRECKNPLLSELPELFMPRIVIGSMGELLSVLDEQGVG
;
A
#
# COMPACT_ATOMS: atom_id res chain seq x y z
N MET A 1 -29.21 -6.78 -2.08
CA MET A 1 -28.66 -5.55 -1.51
C MET A 1 -27.38 -5.20 -2.25
N SER A 2 -27.06 -3.92 -2.45
CA SER A 2 -25.79 -3.49 -3.03
C SER A 2 -24.63 -3.85 -2.09
N LYS A 3 -23.50 -4.34 -2.63
CA LYS A 3 -22.30 -4.63 -1.82
C LYS A 3 -21.80 -3.38 -1.13
N ARG A 4 -21.33 -3.53 0.11
CA ARG A 4 -20.70 -2.48 0.94
C ARG A 4 -19.24 -2.87 1.16
N TRP A 5 -18.34 -2.10 0.59
CA TRP A 5 -16.92 -2.44 0.56
C TRP A 5 -16.14 -1.72 1.64
N ILE A 6 -15.27 -2.46 2.31
CA ILE A 6 -14.08 -1.92 2.96
C ILE A 6 -12.89 -2.31 2.10
N SER A 7 -12.15 -1.32 1.62
CA SER A 7 -10.96 -1.56 0.81
C SER A 7 -9.68 -1.32 1.63
N PHE A 8 -8.67 -2.12 1.36
CA PHE A 8 -7.39 -2.11 2.07
C PHE A 8 -6.24 -1.98 1.08
N ASP A 9 -5.24 -1.21 1.45
CA ASP A 9 -3.90 -1.40 0.92
C ASP A 9 -3.26 -2.67 1.51
N LEU A 10 -2.13 -3.11 0.97
CA LEU A 10 -1.41 -4.31 1.40
C LEU A 10 -0.12 -3.98 2.14
N ASP A 11 0.84 -3.39 1.42
CA ASP A 11 2.21 -3.21 1.89
C ASP A 11 2.30 -2.06 2.90
N GLY A 12 2.77 -2.33 4.12
CA GLY A 12 2.73 -1.35 5.21
C GLY A 12 1.38 -1.29 5.93
N THR A 13 0.32 -1.83 5.33
CA THR A 13 -1.04 -1.86 5.87
C THR A 13 -1.37 -3.21 6.49
N LEU A 14 -1.34 -4.29 5.75
CA LEU A 14 -1.66 -5.64 6.23
C LEU A 14 -0.42 -6.53 6.33
N MET A 15 0.53 -6.35 5.43
CA MET A 15 1.68 -7.24 5.29
C MET A 15 2.97 -6.49 4.99
N GLN A 16 4.09 -7.17 5.25
CA GLN A 16 5.41 -6.80 4.75
C GLN A 16 5.76 -7.69 3.55
N ASN A 17 6.03 -7.06 2.40
CA ASN A 17 6.46 -7.75 1.20
C ASN A 17 7.99 -7.99 1.17
N PRO A 18 8.49 -8.86 0.27
CA PRO A 18 9.91 -9.19 0.22
C PRO A 18 10.76 -8.23 -0.64
N PHE A 19 10.18 -7.20 -1.29
CA PHE A 19 10.89 -6.42 -2.30
C PHE A 19 12.15 -5.74 -1.75
N GLY A 20 12.01 -4.90 -0.71
CA GLY A 20 13.12 -4.10 -0.21
C GLY A 20 14.25 -4.92 0.40
N ALA A 21 13.92 -5.96 1.16
CA ALA A 21 14.91 -6.73 1.91
C ALA A 21 15.52 -7.91 1.12
N TRP A 22 14.85 -8.41 0.08
CA TRP A 22 15.24 -9.66 -0.56
C TRP A 22 15.29 -9.61 -2.09
N VAL A 23 14.23 -9.12 -2.73
CA VAL A 23 14.12 -9.13 -4.20
C VAL A 23 15.08 -8.13 -4.83
N PHE A 24 15.04 -6.88 -4.43
CA PHE A 24 15.93 -5.84 -4.96
C PHE A 24 17.42 -6.13 -4.67
N PRO A 25 17.82 -6.54 -3.46
CA PRO A 25 19.22 -6.96 -3.23
C PRO A 25 19.66 -8.15 -4.09
N GLU A 26 18.77 -9.11 -4.38
CA GLU A 26 19.12 -10.22 -5.27
C GLU A 26 19.29 -9.75 -6.72
N ILE A 27 18.42 -8.84 -7.21
CA ILE A 27 18.58 -8.19 -8.53
C ILE A 27 19.94 -7.47 -8.60
N ALA A 28 20.26 -6.64 -7.60
CA ALA A 28 21.53 -5.89 -7.55
C ALA A 28 22.74 -6.82 -7.60
N ARG A 29 22.70 -7.93 -6.86
CA ARG A 29 23.78 -8.93 -6.84
C ARG A 29 23.94 -9.58 -8.22
N VAL A 30 22.86 -9.93 -8.90
CA VAL A 30 22.91 -10.56 -10.23
C VAL A 30 23.47 -9.59 -11.27
N ILE A 31 23.01 -8.34 -11.27
CA ILE A 31 23.45 -7.30 -12.20
C ILE A 31 24.94 -6.97 -12.00
N SER A 32 25.35 -6.71 -10.74
CA SER A 32 26.75 -6.42 -10.41
C SER A 32 27.69 -7.56 -10.78
N GLY A 33 27.22 -8.83 -10.60
CA GLY A 33 27.97 -10.02 -11.01
C GLY A 33 28.17 -10.12 -12.53
N GLN A 34 27.22 -9.70 -13.34
CA GLN A 34 27.36 -9.67 -14.81
C GLN A 34 28.26 -8.55 -15.29
N LEU A 35 28.18 -7.38 -14.63
CA LEU A 35 29.02 -6.23 -14.96
C LEU A 35 30.47 -6.40 -14.48
N GLY A 36 30.77 -7.38 -13.60
CA GLY A 36 32.08 -7.54 -12.98
C GLY A 36 32.46 -6.38 -12.05
N ARG A 37 31.50 -5.55 -11.61
CA ARG A 37 31.67 -4.40 -10.72
C ARG A 37 30.39 -4.14 -9.96
N GLU A 38 30.49 -3.47 -8.82
CA GLU A 38 29.32 -2.96 -8.11
C GLU A 38 28.54 -1.97 -8.97
N HIS A 39 27.22 -2.07 -8.93
CA HIS A 39 26.30 -1.19 -9.64
C HIS A 39 24.99 -1.05 -8.87
N ASP A 40 24.55 0.20 -8.67
CA ASP A 40 23.33 0.50 -7.90
C ASP A 40 22.09 0.53 -8.79
N ILE A 41 21.79 -0.60 -9.39
CA ILE A 41 20.60 -0.78 -10.23
C ILE A 41 19.30 -0.47 -9.47
N VAL A 42 19.25 -0.70 -8.15
CA VAL A 42 18.05 -0.48 -7.36
C VAL A 42 17.71 1.00 -7.29
N SER A 43 18.69 1.87 -7.02
CA SER A 43 18.48 3.33 -7.04
C SER A 43 18.03 3.83 -8.41
N GLU A 44 18.55 3.26 -9.50
CA GLU A 44 18.11 3.61 -10.85
C GLU A 44 16.65 3.18 -11.10
N MET A 45 16.28 1.96 -10.70
CA MET A 45 14.90 1.46 -10.81
C MET A 45 13.93 2.32 -9.99
N VAL A 46 14.29 2.67 -8.76
CA VAL A 46 13.47 3.52 -7.89
C VAL A 46 13.33 4.93 -8.48
N THR A 47 14.41 5.51 -9.02
CA THR A 47 14.38 6.81 -9.69
C THR A 47 13.43 6.81 -10.88
N GLU A 48 13.46 5.77 -11.70
CA GLU A 48 12.54 5.61 -12.83
C GLU A 48 11.09 5.44 -12.38
N HIS A 49 10.86 4.63 -11.34
CA HIS A 49 9.55 4.51 -10.71
C HIS A 49 9.00 5.88 -10.27
N GLU A 50 9.79 6.66 -9.52
CA GLU A 50 9.40 8.00 -9.04
C GLU A 50 9.14 8.98 -10.20
N ARG A 51 9.95 8.91 -11.25
CA ARG A 51 9.74 9.71 -12.46
C ARG A 51 8.39 9.39 -13.13
N ARG A 52 8.05 8.09 -13.24
CA ARG A 52 6.76 7.66 -13.80
C ARG A 52 5.60 8.08 -12.90
N MET A 53 5.75 7.96 -11.57
CA MET A 53 4.76 8.42 -10.59
C MET A 53 4.50 9.93 -10.72
N SER A 54 5.55 10.75 -10.84
CA SER A 54 5.41 12.20 -11.02
C SER A 54 4.73 12.61 -12.33
N GLN A 55 4.70 11.72 -13.32
CA GLN A 55 4.01 11.86 -14.60
C GLN A 55 2.61 11.24 -14.60
N GLU A 56 2.11 10.80 -13.44
CA GLU A 56 0.81 10.12 -13.28
C GLU A 56 0.67 8.84 -14.11
N ARG A 57 1.80 8.25 -14.51
CA ARG A 57 1.87 6.95 -15.22
C ARG A 57 1.86 5.81 -14.23
N TYR A 58 0.76 5.69 -13.48
CA TYR A 58 0.69 4.81 -12.32
C TYR A 58 0.86 3.34 -12.65
N VAL A 59 0.36 2.85 -13.79
CA VAL A 59 0.53 1.46 -14.20
C VAL A 59 2.01 1.18 -14.47
N GLU A 60 2.62 1.97 -15.34
CA GLU A 60 4.01 1.78 -15.74
C GLU A 60 4.99 2.01 -14.58
N ALA A 61 4.61 2.87 -13.61
CA ALA A 61 5.45 3.13 -12.43
C ALA A 61 5.64 1.89 -11.56
N TYR A 62 4.66 0.98 -11.54
CA TYR A 62 4.74 -0.27 -10.76
C TYR A 62 5.02 -1.51 -11.62
N ASP A 63 5.30 -1.33 -12.91
CA ASP A 63 5.81 -2.39 -13.78
C ASP A 63 7.33 -2.55 -13.60
N TRP A 64 7.69 -3.24 -12.52
CA TRP A 64 9.10 -3.47 -12.17
C TRP A 64 9.86 -4.30 -13.23
N ASP A 65 9.17 -5.16 -13.99
CA ASP A 65 9.80 -5.91 -15.08
C ASP A 65 10.17 -4.97 -16.23
N ASP A 66 9.28 -4.08 -16.65
CA ASP A 66 9.56 -3.10 -17.71
C ASP A 66 10.68 -2.12 -17.29
N ILE A 67 10.64 -1.64 -16.04
CA ILE A 67 11.70 -0.78 -15.49
C ILE A 67 13.06 -1.51 -15.52
N LEU A 68 13.11 -2.76 -15.05
CA LEU A 68 14.34 -3.55 -15.01
C LEU A 68 14.87 -3.85 -16.42
N VAL A 69 13.99 -4.25 -17.35
CA VAL A 69 14.37 -4.53 -18.75
C VAL A 69 14.99 -3.28 -19.37
N SER A 70 14.35 -2.12 -19.23
CA SER A 70 14.88 -0.86 -19.77
C SER A 70 16.27 -0.53 -19.24
N ARG A 71 16.54 -0.77 -17.95
CA ARG A 71 17.87 -0.56 -17.36
C ARG A 71 18.89 -1.60 -17.84
N CYS A 72 18.48 -2.87 -17.95
CA CYS A 72 19.36 -3.93 -18.49
C CYS A 72 19.78 -3.64 -19.93
N ASP A 73 18.87 -3.17 -20.78
CA ASP A 73 19.16 -2.82 -22.18
C ASP A 73 20.19 -1.68 -22.25
N GLU A 74 20.06 -0.63 -21.43
CA GLU A 74 21.04 0.46 -21.36
C GLU A 74 22.42 0.00 -20.90
N LEU A 75 22.49 -1.00 -20.03
CA LEU A 75 23.72 -1.60 -19.53
C LEU A 75 24.26 -2.73 -20.44
N SER A 76 23.58 -3.05 -21.54
CA SER A 76 23.91 -4.17 -22.44
C SER A 76 23.96 -5.52 -21.70
N ILE A 77 23.03 -5.74 -20.78
CA ILE A 77 22.90 -6.96 -19.99
C ILE A 77 21.87 -7.88 -20.69
N GLU A 78 22.32 -9.05 -21.16
CA GLU A 78 21.47 -10.01 -21.89
C GLU A 78 20.61 -10.89 -20.97
N LYS A 79 21.03 -11.11 -19.72
CA LYS A 79 20.33 -12.04 -18.82
C LYS A 79 19.02 -11.46 -18.33
N LYS A 80 17.94 -12.10 -18.70
CA LYS A 80 16.61 -11.80 -18.17
C LYS A 80 16.51 -12.25 -16.70
N ILE A 81 16.06 -11.35 -15.85
CA ILE A 81 15.71 -11.63 -14.45
C ILE A 81 14.19 -11.65 -14.38
N ASP A 82 13.64 -12.73 -13.88
CA ASP A 82 12.21 -12.91 -13.65
C ASP A 82 11.87 -12.47 -12.21
N ILE A 83 11.31 -11.25 -12.08
CA ILE A 83 10.98 -10.69 -10.77
C ILE A 83 9.88 -11.49 -10.09
N GLU A 84 8.88 -12.00 -10.82
CA GLU A 84 7.83 -12.83 -10.23
C GLU A 84 8.41 -14.09 -9.58
N SER A 85 9.34 -14.77 -10.26
CA SER A 85 10.04 -15.93 -9.69
C SER A 85 10.83 -15.58 -8.44
N LEU A 86 11.46 -14.40 -8.38
CA LEU A 86 12.14 -13.92 -7.17
C LEU A 86 11.15 -13.64 -6.04
N VAL A 87 10.02 -12.99 -6.34
CA VAL A 87 8.98 -12.76 -5.34
C VAL A 87 8.47 -14.08 -4.78
N ARG A 88 8.12 -15.06 -5.63
CA ARG A 88 7.69 -16.40 -5.19
C ARG A 88 8.73 -17.09 -4.32
N LYS A 89 10.01 -17.03 -4.69
CA LYS A 89 11.13 -17.58 -3.92
C LYS A 89 11.24 -16.98 -2.52
N HIS A 90 10.92 -15.70 -2.39
CA HIS A 90 11.03 -14.97 -1.14
C HIS A 90 9.71 -14.82 -0.37
N SER A 91 8.58 -15.27 -0.93
CA SER A 91 7.28 -15.29 -0.26
C SER A 91 7.19 -16.45 0.74
N VAL A 92 8.08 -16.47 1.72
CA VAL A 92 8.17 -17.49 2.78
C VAL A 92 8.50 -16.81 4.11
N MET A 93 7.95 -17.34 5.21
CA MET A 93 8.28 -16.88 6.56
C MET A 93 9.77 -17.11 6.88
N PRO A 94 10.47 -16.23 7.58
CA PRO A 94 10.03 -14.92 8.07
C PRO A 94 10.30 -13.73 7.11
N LYS A 95 10.57 -14.00 5.83
CA LYS A 95 10.87 -12.94 4.83
C LYS A 95 9.65 -12.10 4.48
N VAL A 96 8.48 -12.67 4.66
CA VAL A 96 7.18 -11.99 4.58
C VAL A 96 6.43 -12.24 5.89
N ASN A 97 5.61 -11.31 6.32
CA ASN A 97 4.81 -11.44 7.54
C ASN A 97 3.57 -10.55 7.51
N LEU A 98 2.55 -10.95 8.24
CA LEU A 98 1.49 -10.04 8.66
C LEU A 98 2.07 -9.00 9.62
N LEU A 99 1.60 -7.77 9.55
CA LEU A 99 2.11 -6.69 10.41
C LEU A 99 1.57 -6.74 11.84
N GLU A 100 0.50 -7.52 12.06
CA GLU A 100 -0.11 -7.81 13.37
C GLU A 100 -0.71 -9.21 13.38
N ASP A 101 -0.67 -9.89 14.50
CA ASP A 101 -1.20 -11.27 14.65
C ASP A 101 -2.73 -11.33 14.45
N GLY A 102 -3.47 -10.28 14.81
CA GLY A 102 -4.94 -10.21 14.74
C GLY A 102 -5.53 -9.87 13.38
N ILE A 103 -4.73 -9.67 12.33
CA ILE A 103 -5.21 -9.20 11.01
C ILE A 103 -6.24 -10.16 10.41
N LEU A 104 -5.98 -11.46 10.35
CA LEU A 104 -6.90 -12.42 9.75
C LEU A 104 -8.23 -12.48 10.51
N GLN A 105 -8.17 -12.45 11.84
CA GLN A 105 -9.36 -12.40 12.67
C GLN A 105 -10.18 -11.12 12.44
N MET A 106 -9.52 -9.98 12.34
CA MET A 106 -10.18 -8.69 12.05
C MET A 106 -10.88 -8.72 10.68
N LEU A 107 -10.23 -9.28 9.63
CA LEU A 107 -10.84 -9.44 8.31
C LEU A 107 -12.08 -10.35 8.36
N GLU A 108 -11.99 -11.48 9.06
CA GLU A 108 -13.13 -12.39 9.26
C GLU A 108 -14.30 -11.69 9.97
N GLU A 109 -14.03 -10.99 11.07
CA GLU A 109 -15.06 -10.26 11.82
C GLU A 109 -15.69 -9.13 10.99
N THR A 110 -14.90 -8.48 10.14
CA THR A 110 -15.42 -7.46 9.20
C THR A 110 -16.39 -8.08 8.19
N LYS A 111 -16.08 -9.27 7.66
CA LYS A 111 -17.00 -10.02 6.77
C LYS A 111 -18.28 -10.46 7.51
N LYS A 112 -18.18 -10.92 8.75
CA LYS A 112 -19.36 -11.29 9.57
C LYS A 112 -20.31 -10.12 9.81
N ARG A 113 -19.80 -8.87 9.81
CA ARG A 113 -20.62 -7.64 9.86
C ARG A 113 -21.29 -7.29 8.51
N GLY A 114 -21.17 -8.15 7.50
CA GLY A 114 -21.83 -7.97 6.20
C GLY A 114 -21.11 -7.04 5.22
N PHE A 115 -19.82 -6.75 5.46
CA PHE A 115 -18.98 -6.06 4.48
C PHE A 115 -18.35 -7.03 3.49
N SER A 116 -18.23 -6.58 2.25
CA SER A 116 -17.31 -7.18 1.27
C SER A 116 -15.93 -6.55 1.41
N LEU A 117 -14.88 -7.35 1.25
CA LEU A 117 -13.51 -6.88 1.40
C LEU A 117 -12.81 -6.81 0.05
N ALA A 118 -12.11 -5.72 -0.20
CA ALA A 118 -11.30 -5.55 -1.40
C ALA A 118 -9.87 -5.14 -1.06
N VAL A 119 -8.92 -5.68 -1.80
CA VAL A 119 -7.57 -5.10 -1.89
C VAL A 119 -7.56 -4.04 -2.97
N VAL A 120 -6.96 -2.89 -2.68
CA VAL A 120 -6.65 -1.82 -3.64
C VAL A 120 -5.19 -1.42 -3.44
N THR A 121 -4.32 -1.97 -4.26
CA THR A 121 -2.85 -1.81 -4.15
C THR A 121 -2.26 -1.25 -5.43
N ASN A 122 -1.10 -0.60 -5.32
CA ASN A 122 -0.32 -0.18 -6.49
C ASN A 122 0.62 -1.29 -7.00
N GLY A 123 0.83 -2.36 -6.24
CA GLY A 123 1.61 -3.51 -6.70
C GLY A 123 0.82 -4.37 -7.70
N PHE A 124 1.49 -4.88 -8.73
CA PHE A 124 0.89 -5.80 -9.71
C PHE A 124 0.51 -7.13 -9.05
N ARG A 125 -0.58 -7.74 -9.52
CA ARG A 125 -1.10 -9.01 -8.97
C ARG A 125 -0.04 -10.11 -8.94
N LYS A 126 0.78 -10.24 -9.98
CA LYS A 126 1.86 -11.24 -10.06
C LYS A 126 2.89 -11.12 -8.92
N PHE A 127 3.04 -9.93 -8.35
CA PHE A 127 3.93 -9.67 -7.22
C PHE A 127 3.22 -9.76 -5.87
N GLN A 128 1.94 -9.37 -5.81
CA GLN A 128 1.19 -9.35 -4.54
C GLN A 128 0.60 -10.71 -4.19
N ALA A 129 0.04 -11.42 -5.17
CA ALA A 129 -0.66 -12.68 -4.92
C ALA A 129 0.21 -13.76 -4.25
N PRO A 130 1.49 -13.97 -4.62
CA PRO A 130 2.33 -14.96 -3.94
C PRO A 130 2.55 -14.66 -2.45
N VAL A 131 2.65 -13.37 -2.08
CA VAL A 131 2.81 -12.94 -0.68
C VAL A 131 1.50 -13.14 0.08
N MET A 132 0.37 -12.72 -0.52
CA MET A 132 -0.96 -12.92 0.07
C MET A 132 -1.26 -14.41 0.30
N GLU A 133 -0.90 -15.26 -0.66
CA GLU A 133 -1.06 -16.72 -0.54
C GLU A 133 -0.24 -17.28 0.62
N ALA A 134 1.04 -16.92 0.71
CA ALA A 134 1.94 -17.38 1.78
C ALA A 134 1.49 -16.94 3.18
N LEU A 135 0.73 -15.83 3.27
CA LEU A 135 0.23 -15.26 4.54
C LEU A 135 -1.25 -15.61 4.82
N GLY A 136 -1.91 -16.40 3.95
CA GLY A 136 -3.32 -16.76 4.10
C GLY A 136 -4.29 -15.60 3.91
N LEU A 137 -3.89 -14.53 3.23
CA LEU A 137 -4.73 -13.35 3.01
C LEU A 137 -5.72 -13.51 1.86
N LEU A 138 -5.39 -14.33 0.84
CA LEU A 138 -6.17 -14.39 -0.41
C LEU A 138 -7.64 -14.74 -0.20
N GLU A 139 -7.94 -15.65 0.71
CA GLU A 139 -9.30 -16.16 0.95
C GLU A 139 -10.24 -15.14 1.62
N TYR A 140 -9.70 -14.09 2.21
CA TYR A 140 -10.51 -13.07 2.88
C TYR A 140 -11.07 -12.02 1.91
N PHE A 141 -10.46 -11.84 0.74
CA PHE A 141 -10.81 -10.77 -0.17
C PHE A 141 -11.71 -11.22 -1.32
N ASP A 142 -12.82 -10.52 -1.50
CA ASP A 142 -13.79 -10.78 -2.58
C ASP A 142 -13.31 -10.16 -3.90
N GLU A 143 -12.45 -9.12 -3.86
CA GLU A 143 -11.84 -8.47 -5.02
C GLU A 143 -10.39 -8.04 -4.72
N ILE A 144 -9.56 -8.10 -5.76
CA ILE A 144 -8.19 -7.56 -5.76
C ILE A 144 -8.06 -6.64 -6.96
N ILE A 145 -7.91 -5.35 -6.69
CA ILE A 145 -7.76 -4.31 -7.70
C ILE A 145 -6.30 -3.85 -7.71
N THR A 146 -5.68 -4.01 -8.87
CA THR A 146 -4.29 -3.67 -9.14
C THR A 146 -4.20 -2.73 -10.33
N PRO A 147 -3.09 -1.99 -10.53
CA PRO A 147 -2.97 -1.02 -11.61
C PRO A 147 -3.19 -1.61 -13.01
N GLU A 148 -2.64 -2.78 -13.31
CA GLU A 148 -2.80 -3.43 -14.61
C GLU A 148 -4.25 -3.88 -14.87
N ARG A 149 -5.03 -4.17 -13.82
CA ARG A 149 -6.45 -4.49 -13.94
C ARG A 149 -7.31 -3.22 -14.06
N ALA A 150 -6.94 -2.16 -13.35
CA ALA A 150 -7.71 -0.92 -13.30
C ALA A 150 -7.41 0.01 -14.49
N GLY A 151 -6.21 -0.08 -15.06
CA GLY A 151 -5.69 0.87 -16.04
C GLY A 151 -5.17 2.16 -15.39
N THR A 152 -5.10 2.19 -14.06
CA THR A 152 -4.59 3.30 -13.25
C THR A 152 -4.24 2.82 -11.84
N GLY A 153 -3.59 3.66 -11.03
CA GLY A 153 -3.20 3.37 -9.65
C GLY A 153 -3.58 4.47 -8.67
N LYS A 154 -3.35 4.20 -7.36
CA LYS A 154 -3.50 5.22 -6.32
C LYS A 154 -2.52 6.38 -6.58
N PRO A 155 -2.95 7.63 -6.43
CA PRO A 155 -4.19 8.12 -5.80
C PRO A 155 -5.33 8.47 -6.77
N ASP A 156 -5.37 7.88 -7.98
CA ASP A 156 -6.46 8.15 -8.93
C ASP A 156 -7.78 7.49 -8.46
N PRO A 157 -8.88 8.25 -8.28
CA PRO A 157 -10.19 7.72 -7.86
C PRO A 157 -10.76 6.62 -8.75
N VAL A 158 -10.36 6.56 -10.02
CA VAL A 158 -10.83 5.57 -10.99
C VAL A 158 -10.55 4.13 -10.54
N ILE A 159 -9.48 3.91 -9.74
CA ILE A 159 -9.15 2.58 -9.23
C ILE A 159 -10.26 2.03 -8.30
N LEU A 160 -10.88 2.87 -7.46
CA LEU A 160 -12.00 2.47 -6.59
C LEU A 160 -13.31 2.24 -7.36
N GLN A 161 -13.48 2.90 -8.51
CA GLN A 161 -14.68 2.74 -9.35
C GLN A 161 -14.79 1.33 -9.96
N LYS A 162 -13.74 0.51 -9.90
CA LYS A 162 -13.77 -0.90 -10.32
C LYS A 162 -14.57 -1.77 -9.34
N LEU A 163 -14.84 -1.31 -8.12
CA LEU A 163 -15.66 -2.00 -7.14
C LEU A 163 -17.14 -1.69 -7.37
N GLN A 164 -17.91 -2.72 -7.70
CA GLN A 164 -19.37 -2.57 -7.90
C GLN A 164 -20.09 -2.51 -6.56
N GLY A 165 -20.70 -1.38 -6.25
CA GLY A 165 -21.40 -1.12 -4.99
C GLY A 165 -20.89 0.14 -4.30
N LYS A 166 -21.10 0.23 -2.98
CA LYS A 166 -20.70 1.39 -2.19
C LYS A 166 -19.39 1.10 -1.45
N VAL A 167 -18.34 1.83 -1.74
CA VAL A 167 -17.13 1.83 -0.91
C VAL A 167 -17.40 2.70 0.31
N ILE A 168 -17.30 2.10 1.50
CA ILE A 168 -17.55 2.76 2.78
C ILE A 168 -16.28 3.43 3.30
N ALA A 169 -15.17 2.68 3.27
CA ALA A 169 -13.89 3.16 3.73
C ALA A 169 -12.74 2.56 2.92
N HIS A 170 -11.62 3.29 2.89
CA HIS A 170 -10.32 2.79 2.45
C HIS A 170 -9.32 2.91 3.60
N VAL A 171 -8.62 1.81 3.87
CA VAL A 171 -7.63 1.69 4.94
C VAL A 171 -6.25 1.56 4.31
N GLY A 172 -5.34 2.42 4.69
CA GLY A 172 -3.96 2.36 4.20
C GLY A 172 -2.99 3.11 5.09
N ASP A 173 -1.70 3.01 4.81
CA ASP A 173 -0.64 3.58 5.64
C ASP A 173 -0.03 4.86 5.03
N ARG A 174 -0.33 5.20 3.77
CA ARG A 174 0.27 6.34 3.09
C ARG A 174 -0.70 7.51 2.91
N LEU A 175 -0.21 8.73 3.16
CA LEU A 175 -1.01 9.95 2.97
C LEU A 175 -1.16 10.28 1.47
N ASP A 176 -0.08 10.14 0.70
CA ASP A 176 -0.01 10.49 -0.73
C ASP A 176 -0.70 9.48 -1.66
N HIS A 177 -0.92 8.26 -1.21
CA HIS A 177 -1.61 7.22 -1.97
C HIS A 177 -3.01 6.96 -1.42
N ASP A 178 -3.10 6.47 -0.18
CA ASP A 178 -4.33 5.90 0.37
C ASP A 178 -5.29 6.96 0.87
N ILE A 179 -4.78 7.90 1.69
CA ILE A 179 -5.62 8.96 2.26
C ILE A 179 -6.07 9.91 1.16
N GLN A 180 -5.17 10.27 0.25
CA GLN A 180 -5.49 11.08 -0.91
C GLN A 180 -6.54 10.41 -1.80
N LEU A 181 -6.39 9.10 -2.09
CA LEU A 181 -7.36 8.32 -2.85
C LEU A 181 -8.74 8.37 -2.22
N ALA A 182 -8.82 8.04 -0.91
CA ALA A 182 -10.08 7.99 -0.19
C ALA A 182 -10.77 9.36 -0.17
N ASN A 183 -10.02 10.43 0.11
CA ASN A 183 -10.54 11.79 0.16
C ASN A 183 -11.01 12.28 -1.21
N ARG A 184 -10.26 12.00 -2.29
CA ARG A 184 -10.67 12.28 -3.68
C ARG A 184 -11.94 11.51 -4.09
N SER A 185 -12.11 10.31 -3.53
CA SER A 185 -13.26 9.44 -3.83
C SER A 185 -14.47 9.70 -2.91
N HIS A 186 -14.38 10.65 -1.97
CA HIS A 186 -15.41 10.92 -0.96
C HIS A 186 -15.81 9.69 -0.14
N VAL A 187 -14.86 8.78 0.11
CA VAL A 187 -15.02 7.65 1.03
C VAL A 187 -14.28 7.92 2.34
N THR A 188 -14.63 7.22 3.42
CA THR A 188 -13.96 7.41 4.71
C THR A 188 -12.49 6.98 4.59
N SER A 189 -11.57 7.93 4.79
CA SER A 189 -10.14 7.67 4.82
C SER A 189 -9.71 7.23 6.21
N ILE A 190 -9.09 6.05 6.32
CA ILE A 190 -8.59 5.49 7.58
C ILE A 190 -7.08 5.27 7.44
N LEU A 191 -6.32 6.07 8.17
CA LEU A 191 -4.87 5.91 8.28
C LEU A 191 -4.55 4.87 9.34
N ILE A 192 -3.82 3.82 8.98
CA ILE A 192 -3.15 2.95 9.96
C ILE A 192 -1.75 3.50 10.24
N GLU A 193 -1.48 3.84 11.50
CA GLU A 193 -0.17 4.31 11.92
C GLU A 193 0.21 3.66 13.26
N ARG A 194 1.07 2.65 13.19
CA ARG A 194 1.47 1.83 14.34
C ARG A 194 2.44 2.51 15.30
N LYS A 195 3.03 3.62 14.85
CA LYS A 195 4.01 4.40 15.64
C LYS A 195 3.42 5.72 16.14
N LEU A 196 2.11 5.72 16.44
CA LEU A 196 1.49 6.89 17.03
C LEU A 196 2.08 7.17 18.41
N PRO A 197 2.28 8.46 18.75
CA PRO A 197 2.58 8.87 20.12
C PRO A 197 1.53 8.37 21.11
N GLU A 198 1.95 7.98 22.33
CA GLU A 198 1.06 7.46 23.36
C GLU A 198 -0.09 8.42 23.70
N GLU A 199 0.19 9.73 23.69
CA GLU A 199 -0.79 10.77 23.95
C GLU A 199 -1.93 10.78 22.92
N LEU A 200 -1.69 10.35 21.68
CA LEU A 200 -2.72 10.22 20.66
C LEU A 200 -3.49 8.90 20.78
N LEU A 201 -2.83 7.84 21.25
CA LEU A 201 -3.49 6.55 21.51
C LEU A 201 -4.51 6.63 22.66
N MET A 202 -4.42 7.63 23.54
CA MET A 202 -5.41 7.89 24.60
C MET A 202 -6.78 8.30 24.06
N PHE A 203 -6.86 8.81 22.83
CA PHE A 203 -8.12 9.21 22.21
C PHE A 203 -8.73 8.07 21.41
N GLN A 204 -10.06 8.10 21.29
CA GLN A 204 -10.77 7.23 20.33
C GLN A 204 -10.27 7.51 18.90
N PRO A 205 -10.18 6.49 18.04
CA PRO A 205 -9.66 6.64 16.68
C PRO A 205 -10.26 7.78 15.86
N GLN A 206 -11.58 7.99 15.99
CA GLN A 206 -12.32 9.03 15.29
C GLN A 206 -11.98 10.46 15.78
N MET A 207 -11.48 10.58 17.00
CA MET A 207 -11.12 11.87 17.60
C MET A 207 -9.67 12.27 17.30
N ARG A 208 -8.81 11.31 16.97
CA ARG A 208 -7.36 11.55 16.77
C ARG A 208 -7.09 12.56 15.67
N ALA A 209 -7.82 12.45 14.55
CA ALA A 209 -7.68 13.34 13.40
C ALA A 209 -7.97 14.82 13.73
N ASN A 210 -8.76 15.09 14.76
CA ASN A 210 -9.11 16.45 15.19
C ASN A 210 -8.06 17.10 16.10
N ASP A 211 -7.10 16.32 16.62
CA ASP A 211 -6.04 16.83 17.47
C ASP A 211 -4.96 17.53 16.63
N HIS A 212 -4.54 18.73 17.04
CA HIS A 212 -3.52 19.49 16.31
C HIS A 212 -2.16 18.75 16.21
N ARG A 213 -1.83 17.89 17.20
CA ARG A 213 -0.61 17.08 17.20
C ARG A 213 -0.66 16.03 16.08
N MET A 214 -1.86 15.49 15.80
CA MET A 214 -2.05 14.58 14.66
C MET A 214 -1.79 15.29 13.33
N ARG A 215 -2.22 16.55 13.20
CA ARG A 215 -1.94 17.34 12.00
C ARG A 215 -0.44 17.57 11.81
N LEU A 216 0.30 17.88 12.89
CA LEU A 216 1.75 18.00 12.85
C LEU A 216 2.42 16.67 12.51
N PHE A 217 1.96 15.57 13.09
CA PHE A 217 2.45 14.23 12.77
C PHE A 217 2.24 13.89 11.28
N CYS A 218 1.05 14.14 10.76
CA CYS A 218 0.75 13.94 9.34
C CYS A 218 1.60 14.85 8.43
N LEU A 219 1.87 16.08 8.82
CA LEU A 219 2.77 16.97 8.07
C LEU A 219 4.19 16.39 7.97
N GLU A 220 4.74 15.89 9.07
CA GLU A 220 6.06 15.26 9.09
C GLU A 220 6.08 13.96 8.26
N LYS A 221 5.02 13.16 8.35
CA LYS A 221 4.84 11.95 7.53
C LYS A 221 4.79 12.31 6.05
N TRP A 222 4.00 13.31 5.66
CA TRP A 222 3.85 13.75 4.28
C TRP A 222 5.13 14.32 3.70
N ARG A 223 5.92 15.10 4.50
CA ARG A 223 7.25 15.56 4.10
C ARG A 223 8.19 14.42 3.71
N ARG A 224 8.14 13.33 4.46
CA ARG A 224 8.93 12.11 4.17
C ARG A 224 8.44 11.40 2.92
N GLU A 225 7.13 11.24 2.75
CA GLU A 225 6.52 10.57 1.59
C GLU A 225 6.81 11.34 0.30
N CYS A 226 6.64 12.66 0.30
CA CYS A 226 6.92 13.53 -0.86
C CYS A 226 8.40 13.89 -1.02
N LYS A 227 9.28 13.45 -0.10
CA LYS A 227 10.71 13.83 -0.08
C LYS A 227 10.94 15.35 -0.13
N ASN A 228 10.02 16.13 0.45
CA ASN A 228 10.11 17.59 0.47
C ASN A 228 10.01 18.13 1.91
N PRO A 229 11.15 18.41 2.56
CA PRO A 229 11.17 18.90 3.94
C PRO A 229 10.69 20.35 4.09
N LEU A 230 10.58 21.12 2.99
CA LEU A 230 10.21 22.53 3.02
C LEU A 230 8.70 22.78 3.05
N LEU A 231 7.88 21.74 2.95
CA LEU A 231 6.43 21.86 3.06
C LEU A 231 6.05 22.41 4.45
N SER A 232 5.33 23.52 4.49
CA SER A 232 4.97 24.20 5.75
C SER A 232 3.59 23.81 6.28
N GLU A 233 2.71 23.34 5.39
CA GLU A 233 1.34 22.99 5.71
C GLU A 233 0.91 21.68 5.07
N LEU A 234 0.07 20.90 5.76
CA LEU A 234 -0.56 19.71 5.23
C LEU A 234 -1.89 20.12 4.57
N PRO A 235 -2.04 19.92 3.23
CA PRO A 235 -3.33 20.15 2.59
C PRO A 235 -4.40 19.20 3.11
N GLU A 236 -5.66 19.66 3.20
CA GLU A 236 -6.79 18.86 3.71
C GLU A 236 -6.98 17.54 2.97
N LEU A 237 -6.59 17.50 1.70
CA LEU A 237 -6.67 16.28 0.89
C LEU A 237 -5.85 15.11 1.44
N PHE A 238 -4.80 15.39 2.21
CA PHE A 238 -3.93 14.38 2.84
C PHE A 238 -4.23 14.17 4.32
N MET A 239 -5.24 14.85 4.86
CA MET A 239 -5.65 14.65 6.27
C MET A 239 -6.61 13.46 6.35
N PRO A 240 -6.29 12.41 7.14
CA PRO A 240 -7.20 11.28 7.33
C PRO A 240 -8.44 11.70 8.12
N ARG A 241 -9.57 11.06 7.85
CA ARG A 241 -10.76 11.22 8.69
C ARG A 241 -10.66 10.46 10.00
N ILE A 242 -10.04 9.30 9.96
CA ILE A 242 -9.87 8.41 11.10
C ILE A 242 -8.43 7.92 11.13
N VAL A 243 -7.88 7.78 12.35
CA VAL A 243 -6.52 7.26 12.54
C VAL A 243 -6.57 6.12 13.53
N ILE A 244 -6.12 4.93 13.10
CA ILE A 244 -6.02 3.74 13.95
C ILE A 244 -4.56 3.41 14.23
N GLY A 245 -4.28 2.95 15.46
CA GLY A 245 -2.95 2.49 15.88
C GLY A 245 -2.70 0.99 15.63
N SER A 246 -3.79 0.24 15.46
CA SER A 246 -3.76 -1.18 15.14
C SER A 246 -4.98 -1.57 14.30
N MET A 247 -4.89 -2.69 13.60
CA MET A 247 -6.04 -3.23 12.84
C MET A 247 -7.18 -3.68 13.75
N GLY A 248 -6.90 -4.03 15.01
CA GLY A 248 -7.93 -4.35 15.99
C GLY A 248 -8.90 -3.20 16.27
N GLU A 249 -8.47 -1.93 16.14
CA GLU A 249 -9.32 -0.77 16.33
C GLU A 249 -10.33 -0.55 15.19
N LEU A 250 -10.10 -1.14 14.02
CA LEU A 250 -11.01 -0.97 12.87
C LEU A 250 -12.43 -1.42 13.16
N LEU A 251 -12.59 -2.51 13.91
CA LEU A 251 -13.91 -3.06 14.24
C LEU A 251 -14.76 -2.08 15.04
N SER A 252 -14.17 -1.37 16.02
CA SER A 252 -14.85 -0.34 16.81
C SER A 252 -15.24 0.86 15.94
N VAL A 253 -14.37 1.25 15.02
CA VAL A 253 -14.65 2.32 14.05
C VAL A 253 -15.86 2.01 13.18
N LEU A 254 -15.98 0.75 12.71
CA LEU A 254 -17.10 0.32 11.88
C LEU A 254 -18.43 0.26 12.65
N ASP A 255 -18.41 -0.12 13.93
CA ASP A 255 -19.60 -0.19 14.79
C ASP A 255 -20.20 1.20 15.03
N GLU A 256 -19.39 2.23 15.27
CA GLU A 256 -19.85 3.60 15.56
C GLU A 256 -20.38 4.35 14.32
N GLN A 257 -20.00 3.98 13.12
CA GLN A 257 -20.48 4.66 11.90
C GLN A 257 -21.95 4.33 11.55
N GLY A 258 -22.69 3.68 12.43
CA GLY A 258 -24.13 3.39 12.24
C GLY A 258 -24.38 2.51 11.02
N VAL A 259 -23.45 1.65 10.74
CA VAL A 259 -23.45 0.81 9.56
C VAL A 259 -24.02 -0.55 9.94
N GLY A 260 -25.24 -0.50 10.51
CA GLY A 260 -26.15 -1.62 10.71
C GLY A 260 -27.19 -1.66 9.61
#